data_6a782e920af46300492a1021b13b7e6e
#
_entry.id   6a782e920af46300492a1021b13b7e6e
#
_cell.length_a   1.000
_cell.length_b   1.000
_cell.length_c   1.000
_cell.angle_alpha   90.00
_cell.angle_beta   90.00
_cell.angle_gamma   90.00
#
_symmetry.space_group_name_H-M   'P 1'
#
loop_
_entity.id
_entity.type
_entity.pdbx_description
1 polymer ?
#
loop_
_entity_poly.entity_id
_entity_poly.type
_entity_poly.pdbx_seq_one_letter_code
_entity_poly.pdbx_strand_id
1 'polypeptide(L)'
;MPDQPKRPRPRGGRRQPPGEENRLFRHIVSSMRNGVLAVHRNGTLALMNDEAYRIFSMTAHADDIGRPFTDVLRTRADVVRVLTAAFELNHLPNRAELRLKELDRVIGYTLSLVKDDTADTVGAVMFFKDLTRVEQLEERERLRNRLASLGEMAAGIAHELKNPLAGIEVMAGLLRRHVSDKVDAQSILADIISEAKLANAIVVEMLEFVRPIRLEIEPMAITDVLHQAVTLAESKTSRGGVSVTVTVPEGLPSIEADDHRLCQVFTNLIANAFEALDGKGAISITAVLSAMEPDPAFAGTPQDPTPILMVDVADNGPGVPAELNDRIFDPFFTTKTKGTGLGLGIVRKIVDAHDGRIDLSSNSETGTRFRVTLPVSSATALFK
;
A
#
# COMPACT_ATOMS: atom_id res chain seq x y z
N MET A 1 48.31 69.27 -31.55
CA MET A 1 47.05 68.78 -30.99
C MET A 1 46.90 67.35 -31.46
N PRO A 2 46.94 66.34 -30.53
CA PRO A 2 46.83 64.97 -30.92
C PRO A 2 45.39 64.51 -30.92
N ASP A 3 45.07 63.65 -31.85
CA ASP A 3 43.83 63.05 -32.24
C ASP A 3 43.25 62.20 -31.10
N GLN A 4 41.93 62.35 -30.72
CA GLN A 4 41.23 61.57 -29.71
C GLN A 4 40.65 60.32 -30.38
N PRO A 5 40.82 59.12 -29.75
CA PRO A 5 40.23 57.92 -30.32
C PRO A 5 38.71 57.86 -30.05
N LYS A 6 37.93 57.59 -31.10
CA LYS A 6 36.49 57.38 -31.11
C LYS A 6 36.14 56.15 -30.29
N ARG A 7 35.27 56.30 -29.25
CA ARG A 7 34.66 55.21 -28.50
C ARG A 7 33.83 54.31 -29.39
N PRO A 8 33.94 52.99 -29.27
CA PRO A 8 33.07 52.06 -30.01
C PRO A 8 31.62 52.14 -29.53
N ARG A 9 30.66 52.19 -30.46
CA ARG A 9 29.22 52.13 -30.22
C ARG A 9 28.85 50.74 -29.69
N PRO A 10 27.94 50.64 -28.70
CA PRO A 10 27.47 49.36 -28.21
C PRO A 10 26.74 48.61 -29.32
N ARG A 11 27.16 47.37 -29.58
CA ARG A 11 26.47 46.44 -30.49
C ARG A 11 25.06 46.20 -29.99
N GLY A 12 24.07 46.63 -30.77
CA GLY A 12 22.67 46.39 -30.53
C GLY A 12 22.41 44.88 -30.40
N GLY A 13 21.94 44.43 -29.23
CA GLY A 13 21.48 43.07 -29.05
C GLY A 13 20.33 42.80 -30.03
N ARG A 14 20.44 41.72 -30.78
CA ARG A 14 19.36 41.22 -31.62
C ARG A 14 18.16 40.94 -30.70
N ARG A 15 17.13 41.78 -30.78
CA ARG A 15 15.80 41.45 -30.22
C ARG A 15 15.32 40.21 -31.00
N GLN A 16 15.16 39.10 -30.30
CA GLN A 16 14.51 37.93 -30.85
C GLN A 16 13.07 38.26 -31.22
N PRO A 17 12.49 37.67 -32.28
CA PRO A 17 11.12 37.94 -32.67
C PRO A 17 10.16 37.46 -31.57
N PRO A 18 9.08 38.20 -31.26
CA PRO A 18 8.17 37.92 -30.12
C PRO A 18 7.48 36.53 -30.13
N GLY A 19 7.63 35.77 -31.22
CA GLY A 19 7.08 34.40 -31.34
C GLY A 19 7.98 33.29 -30.81
N GLU A 20 9.32 33.49 -30.71
CA GLU A 20 10.24 32.42 -30.22
C GLU A 20 10.26 32.35 -28.68
N GLU A 21 10.24 33.50 -28.00
CA GLU A 21 10.17 33.53 -26.54
C GLU A 21 8.88 32.86 -26.02
N ASN A 22 7.77 33.09 -26.71
CA ASN A 22 6.47 32.51 -26.32
C ASN A 22 6.40 31.01 -26.57
N ARG A 23 7.14 30.50 -27.58
CA ARG A 23 7.29 29.06 -27.84
C ARG A 23 8.16 28.39 -26.78
N LEU A 24 9.31 28.96 -26.46
CA LEU A 24 10.19 28.43 -25.42
C LEU A 24 9.47 28.35 -24.05
N PHE A 25 8.75 29.42 -23.66
CA PHE A 25 7.98 29.45 -22.43
C PHE A 25 6.94 28.32 -22.38
N ARG A 26 6.18 28.10 -23.45
CA ARG A 26 5.20 26.99 -23.52
C ARG A 26 5.87 25.63 -23.39
N HIS A 27 7.01 25.41 -24.06
CA HIS A 27 7.76 24.15 -23.94
C HIS A 27 8.32 23.93 -22.54
N ILE A 28 8.79 24.98 -21.87
CA ILE A 28 9.24 24.89 -20.48
C ILE A 28 8.07 24.44 -19.58
N VAL A 29 6.92 25.12 -19.68
CA VAL A 29 5.75 24.82 -18.83
C VAL A 29 5.18 23.43 -19.13
N SER A 30 5.12 23.01 -20.40
CA SER A 30 4.64 21.66 -20.75
C SER A 30 5.60 20.54 -20.34
N SER A 31 6.91 20.81 -20.25
CA SER A 31 7.90 19.83 -19.80
C SER A 31 8.04 19.74 -18.28
N MET A 32 7.37 20.61 -17.51
CA MET A 32 7.40 20.59 -16.05
C MET A 32 6.68 19.35 -15.52
N ARG A 33 7.30 18.67 -14.55
CA ARG A 33 6.71 17.55 -13.80
C ARG A 33 5.77 18.00 -12.67
N ASN A 34 5.53 19.29 -12.56
CA ASN A 34 4.56 19.88 -11.64
C ASN A 34 3.36 20.36 -12.43
N GLY A 35 2.16 20.20 -11.88
CA GLY A 35 0.98 20.85 -12.42
C GLY A 35 1.12 22.37 -12.29
N VAL A 36 0.83 23.07 -13.38
CA VAL A 36 0.79 24.54 -13.43
C VAL A 36 -0.58 24.96 -13.93
N LEU A 37 -1.25 25.79 -13.15
CA LEU A 37 -2.55 26.35 -13.47
C LEU A 37 -2.51 27.87 -13.21
N ALA A 38 -2.84 28.67 -14.22
CA ALA A 38 -2.90 30.12 -14.08
C ALA A 38 -4.29 30.63 -14.51
N VAL A 39 -4.78 31.61 -13.75
CA VAL A 39 -6.07 32.27 -14.00
C VAL A 39 -5.89 33.77 -14.07
N HIS A 40 -6.63 34.42 -14.97
CA HIS A 40 -6.72 35.87 -14.99
C HIS A 40 -7.57 36.39 -13.85
N ARG A 41 -7.39 37.66 -13.51
CA ARG A 41 -8.21 38.35 -12.48
C ARG A 41 -9.70 38.36 -12.82
N ASN A 42 -10.07 38.32 -14.10
CA ASN A 42 -11.45 38.22 -14.55
C ASN A 42 -12.05 36.81 -14.42
N GLY A 43 -11.33 35.86 -13.85
CA GLY A 43 -11.79 34.47 -13.64
C GLY A 43 -11.68 33.55 -14.83
N THR A 44 -10.97 33.95 -15.90
CA THR A 44 -10.73 33.05 -17.05
C THR A 44 -9.45 32.26 -16.89
N LEU A 45 -9.44 31.00 -17.39
CA LEU A 45 -8.26 30.13 -17.39
C LEU A 45 -7.22 30.69 -18.38
N ALA A 46 -6.04 31.02 -17.88
CA ALA A 46 -4.94 31.57 -18.69
C ALA A 46 -4.00 30.46 -19.17
N LEU A 47 -3.76 29.44 -18.34
CA LEU A 47 -2.85 28.34 -18.63
C LEU A 47 -3.19 27.12 -17.76
N MET A 48 -3.09 25.95 -18.34
CA MET A 48 -3.09 24.66 -17.64
C MET A 48 -2.19 23.71 -18.45
N ASN A 49 -1.15 23.15 -17.82
CA ASN A 49 -0.21 22.26 -18.51
C ASN A 49 -0.69 20.81 -18.48
N ASP A 50 -0.07 19.95 -19.28
CA ASP A 50 -0.45 18.55 -19.42
C ASP A 50 -0.41 17.79 -18.08
N GLU A 51 0.57 18.11 -17.24
CA GLU A 51 0.71 17.52 -15.92
C GLU A 51 -0.45 17.92 -14.99
N ALA A 52 -0.96 19.14 -15.08
CA ALA A 52 -2.12 19.58 -14.35
C ALA A 52 -3.39 18.81 -14.74
N TYR A 53 -3.60 18.58 -16.04
CA TYR A 53 -4.69 17.72 -16.53
C TYR A 53 -4.54 16.30 -16.02
N ARG A 54 -3.33 15.74 -16.04
CA ARG A 54 -3.04 14.39 -15.54
C ARG A 54 -3.32 14.24 -14.04
N ILE A 55 -2.84 15.18 -13.21
CA ILE A 55 -3.04 15.15 -11.75
C ILE A 55 -4.53 15.25 -11.41
N PHE A 56 -5.26 16.09 -12.14
CA PHE A 56 -6.70 16.24 -11.94
C PHE A 56 -7.54 15.16 -12.63
N SER A 57 -6.92 14.19 -13.33
CA SER A 57 -7.61 13.15 -14.10
C SER A 57 -8.66 13.76 -15.05
N MET A 58 -8.25 14.78 -15.81
CA MET A 58 -9.08 15.48 -16.77
C MET A 58 -8.50 15.35 -18.18
N THR A 59 -9.38 15.36 -19.18
CA THR A 59 -8.95 15.41 -20.59
C THR A 59 -8.74 16.87 -20.99
N ALA A 60 -7.59 17.17 -21.60
CA ALA A 60 -7.29 18.50 -22.12
C ALA A 60 -8.16 18.80 -23.35
N HIS A 61 -8.78 19.99 -23.36
CA HIS A 61 -9.48 20.52 -24.52
C HIS A 61 -8.87 21.84 -24.98
N ALA A 62 -8.71 22.03 -26.28
CA ALA A 62 -8.09 23.23 -26.85
C ALA A 62 -8.83 24.52 -26.45
N ASP A 63 -10.13 24.40 -26.22
CA ASP A 63 -11.02 25.53 -25.89
C ASP A 63 -11.10 25.84 -24.39
N ASP A 64 -10.37 25.11 -23.52
CA ASP A 64 -10.40 25.36 -22.09
C ASP A 64 -9.78 26.72 -21.72
N ILE A 65 -8.74 27.11 -22.45
CA ILE A 65 -8.08 28.40 -22.24
C ILE A 65 -9.01 29.56 -22.66
N GLY A 66 -9.17 30.53 -21.77
CA GLY A 66 -10.07 31.68 -21.94
C GLY A 66 -11.49 31.45 -21.40
N ARG A 67 -11.86 30.21 -21.05
CA ARG A 67 -13.14 29.93 -20.37
C ARG A 67 -13.05 30.25 -18.88
N PRO A 68 -14.19 30.46 -18.20
CA PRO A 68 -14.22 30.55 -16.75
C PRO A 68 -13.60 29.30 -16.11
N PHE A 69 -12.62 29.50 -15.22
CA PHE A 69 -11.97 28.37 -14.57
C PHE A 69 -12.93 27.56 -13.70
N THR A 70 -13.98 28.17 -13.20
CA THR A 70 -15.06 27.50 -12.46
C THR A 70 -15.80 26.46 -13.30
N ASP A 71 -15.95 26.73 -14.62
CA ASP A 71 -16.62 25.81 -15.53
C ASP A 71 -15.69 24.66 -15.94
N VAL A 72 -14.43 24.98 -16.22
CA VAL A 72 -13.41 23.97 -16.59
C VAL A 72 -13.14 23.02 -15.42
N LEU A 73 -13.00 23.58 -14.20
CA LEU A 73 -12.70 22.83 -12.98
C LEU A 73 -13.94 22.46 -12.15
N ARG A 74 -15.14 22.43 -12.74
CA ARG A 74 -16.40 22.17 -12.03
C ARG A 74 -16.40 20.88 -11.21
N THR A 75 -15.64 19.86 -11.65
CA THR A 75 -15.47 18.57 -10.96
C THR A 75 -14.33 18.59 -9.92
N ARG A 76 -13.76 19.75 -9.63
CA ARG A 76 -12.65 19.96 -8.69
C ARG A 76 -12.94 21.14 -7.77
N ALA A 77 -14.05 21.02 -7.04
CA ALA A 77 -14.59 22.09 -6.20
C ALA A 77 -13.57 22.64 -5.18
N ASP A 78 -12.70 21.76 -4.64
CA ASP A 78 -11.68 22.16 -3.69
C ASP A 78 -10.62 23.06 -4.35
N VAL A 79 -10.23 22.80 -5.59
CA VAL A 79 -9.29 23.64 -6.36
C VAL A 79 -9.93 24.97 -6.71
N VAL A 80 -11.19 24.96 -7.15
CA VAL A 80 -11.97 26.20 -7.44
C VAL A 80 -12.01 27.09 -6.21
N ARG A 81 -12.31 26.53 -5.04
CA ARG A 81 -12.34 27.29 -3.78
C ARG A 81 -11.00 27.95 -3.47
N VAL A 82 -9.89 27.22 -3.61
CA VAL A 82 -8.52 27.73 -3.36
C VAL A 82 -8.18 28.87 -4.32
N LEU A 83 -8.48 28.73 -5.62
CA LEU A 83 -8.20 29.76 -6.63
C LEU A 83 -9.07 31.01 -6.44
N THR A 84 -10.33 30.84 -6.09
CA THR A 84 -11.22 31.99 -5.81
C THR A 84 -10.71 32.80 -4.61
N ALA A 85 -10.31 32.10 -3.53
CA ALA A 85 -9.76 32.76 -2.36
C ALA A 85 -8.41 33.45 -2.60
N ALA A 86 -7.67 33.09 -3.65
CA ALA A 86 -6.33 33.64 -3.93
C ALA A 86 -6.31 35.15 -4.08
N PHE A 87 -7.39 35.76 -4.58
CA PHE A 87 -7.49 37.22 -4.78
C PHE A 87 -7.96 37.98 -3.54
N GLU A 88 -8.45 37.28 -2.51
CA GLU A 88 -8.98 37.84 -1.28
C GLU A 88 -8.02 37.73 -0.11
N LEU A 89 -7.05 36.81 -0.20
CA LEU A 89 -6.12 36.49 0.89
C LEU A 89 -4.99 37.54 0.99
N ASN A 90 -4.74 38.04 2.18
CA ASN A 90 -3.58 38.90 2.48
C ASN A 90 -2.24 38.12 2.44
N HIS A 91 -2.26 36.83 2.72
CA HIS A 91 -1.12 35.94 2.67
C HIS A 91 -1.47 34.69 1.89
N LEU A 92 -0.77 34.46 0.80
CA LEU A 92 -0.98 33.28 -0.02
C LEU A 92 -0.30 32.05 0.59
N PRO A 93 -0.93 30.88 0.50
CA PRO A 93 -0.33 29.64 0.95
C PRO A 93 0.99 29.35 0.20
N ASN A 94 2.05 29.14 0.96
CA ASN A 94 3.31 28.64 0.45
C ASN A 94 3.52 27.23 1.02
N ARG A 95 3.50 26.20 0.17
CA ARG A 95 3.57 24.78 0.55
C ARG A 95 2.39 24.33 1.42
N ALA A 96 1.18 24.56 0.93
CA ALA A 96 -0.02 23.98 1.53
C ALA A 96 -0.38 22.64 0.87
N GLU A 97 -1.14 21.83 1.59
CA GLU A 97 -1.65 20.56 1.09
C GLU A 97 -3.17 20.69 0.87
N LEU A 98 -3.65 20.03 -0.18
CA LEU A 98 -5.05 19.93 -0.51
C LEU A 98 -5.42 18.50 -0.86
N ARG A 99 -6.39 17.95 -0.13
CA ARG A 99 -6.94 16.62 -0.44
C ARG A 99 -8.06 16.76 -1.45
N LEU A 100 -7.87 16.17 -2.63
CA LEU A 100 -8.86 16.05 -3.69
C LEU A 100 -9.75 14.85 -3.39
N LYS A 101 -10.84 15.05 -2.67
CA LYS A 101 -11.69 13.96 -2.15
C LYS A 101 -12.24 13.03 -3.22
N GLU A 102 -12.59 13.58 -4.39
CA GLU A 102 -13.17 12.82 -5.50
C GLU A 102 -12.16 11.88 -6.18
N LEU A 103 -10.85 12.15 -6.04
CA LEU A 103 -9.77 11.37 -6.64
C LEU A 103 -8.98 10.56 -5.63
N ASP A 104 -9.28 10.72 -4.34
CA ASP A 104 -8.46 10.23 -3.22
C ASP A 104 -6.97 10.56 -3.40
N ARG A 105 -6.69 11.79 -3.82
CA ARG A 105 -5.32 12.31 -4.02
C ARG A 105 -5.02 13.46 -3.10
N VAL A 106 -3.74 13.58 -2.75
CA VAL A 106 -3.21 14.71 -1.99
C VAL A 106 -2.23 15.47 -2.87
N ILE A 107 -2.48 16.76 -3.04
CA ILE A 107 -1.59 17.66 -3.77
C ILE A 107 -0.95 18.66 -2.83
N GLY A 108 0.38 18.80 -2.94
CA GLY A 108 1.10 19.93 -2.35
C GLY A 108 1.08 21.11 -3.33
N TYR A 109 0.67 22.31 -2.88
CA TYR A 109 0.57 23.45 -3.77
C TYR A 109 1.15 24.73 -3.20
N THR A 110 1.51 25.63 -4.11
CA THR A 110 1.93 27.00 -3.84
C THR A 110 1.12 27.93 -4.73
N LEU A 111 0.62 29.03 -4.18
CA LEU A 111 -0.11 30.09 -4.87
C LEU A 111 0.73 31.36 -4.95
N SER A 112 0.71 31.99 -6.11
CA SER A 112 1.37 33.30 -6.31
C SER A 112 0.47 34.20 -7.15
N LEU A 113 0.43 35.47 -6.81
CA LEU A 113 -0.21 36.48 -7.64
C LEU A 113 0.76 36.90 -8.77
N VAL A 114 0.21 37.02 -9.96
CA VAL A 114 0.92 37.56 -11.13
C VAL A 114 0.63 39.03 -11.22
N LYS A 115 1.67 39.85 -11.24
CA LYS A 115 1.59 41.31 -11.37
C LYS A 115 2.14 41.75 -12.71
N ASP A 116 1.59 42.83 -13.25
CA ASP A 116 2.12 43.50 -14.43
C ASP A 116 3.25 44.50 -14.08
N ASP A 117 3.74 45.21 -15.09
CA ASP A 117 4.80 46.22 -14.95
C ASP A 117 4.40 47.40 -14.08
N THR A 118 3.08 47.62 -13.85
CA THR A 118 2.52 48.65 -13.01
C THR A 118 2.27 48.23 -11.57
N ALA A 119 2.67 46.97 -11.24
CA ALA A 119 2.46 46.27 -9.96
C ALA A 119 0.97 45.93 -9.68
N ASP A 120 0.09 46.06 -10.68
CA ASP A 120 -1.30 45.63 -10.56
C ASP A 120 -1.41 44.10 -10.70
N THR A 121 -2.28 43.49 -9.89
CA THR A 121 -2.53 42.05 -9.96
C THR A 121 -3.37 41.71 -11.17
N VAL A 122 -2.78 41.01 -12.14
CA VAL A 122 -3.43 40.59 -13.39
C VAL A 122 -3.93 39.15 -13.37
N GLY A 123 -3.47 38.34 -12.40
CA GLY A 123 -3.87 36.96 -12.27
C GLY A 123 -3.29 36.26 -11.05
N ALA A 124 -3.54 34.96 -10.97
CA ALA A 124 -2.94 34.06 -9.99
C ALA A 124 -2.40 32.80 -10.68
N VAL A 125 -1.32 32.25 -10.15
CA VAL A 125 -0.76 30.98 -10.60
C VAL A 125 -0.65 30.02 -9.42
N MET A 126 -1.05 28.77 -9.66
CA MET A 126 -0.93 27.64 -8.75
C MET A 126 0.06 26.64 -9.33
N PHE A 127 1.12 26.36 -8.57
CA PHE A 127 2.02 25.26 -8.82
C PHE A 127 1.69 24.14 -7.86
N PHE A 128 1.57 22.91 -8.35
CA PHE A 128 1.20 21.79 -7.50
C PHE A 128 1.82 20.48 -7.97
N LYS A 129 1.97 19.56 -7.03
CA LYS A 129 2.52 18.23 -7.26
C LYS A 129 1.65 17.20 -6.55
N ASP A 130 1.49 16.03 -7.17
CA ASP A 130 0.86 14.88 -6.53
C ASP A 130 1.79 14.34 -5.43
N LEU A 131 1.31 14.36 -4.19
CA LEU A 131 2.00 13.87 -3.00
C LEU A 131 1.37 12.58 -2.45
N THR A 132 0.35 12.03 -3.10
CA THR A 132 -0.41 10.87 -2.61
C THR A 132 0.49 9.71 -2.22
N ARG A 133 1.45 9.38 -3.09
CA ARG A 133 2.41 8.30 -2.82
C ARG A 133 3.36 8.62 -1.66
N VAL A 134 3.78 9.87 -1.53
CA VAL A 134 4.66 10.31 -0.44
C VAL A 134 3.92 10.23 0.89
N GLU A 135 2.68 10.74 0.96
CA GLU A 135 1.84 10.65 2.16
C GLU A 135 1.58 9.19 2.57
N GLN A 136 1.25 8.33 1.61
CA GLN A 136 1.04 6.90 1.86
C GLN A 136 2.31 6.22 2.40
N LEU A 137 3.48 6.55 1.86
CA LEU A 137 4.76 6.01 2.35
C LEU A 137 5.07 6.52 3.76
N GLU A 138 4.89 7.81 4.02
CA GLU A 138 5.09 8.39 5.35
C GLU A 138 4.13 7.80 6.38
N GLU A 139 2.87 7.58 6.03
CA GLU A 139 1.88 6.98 6.92
C GLU A 139 2.22 5.52 7.25
N ARG A 140 2.65 4.75 6.24
CA ARG A 140 3.18 3.38 6.44
C ARG A 140 4.41 3.37 7.34
N GLU A 141 5.34 4.30 7.14
CA GLU A 141 6.55 4.40 7.95
C GLU A 141 6.23 4.82 9.40
N ARG A 142 5.32 5.77 9.60
CA ARG A 142 4.82 6.16 10.93
C ARG A 142 4.16 4.98 11.65
N LEU A 143 3.32 4.21 10.95
CA LEU A 143 2.70 3.02 11.50
C LEU A 143 3.74 1.97 11.85
N ARG A 144 4.70 1.71 10.96
CA ARG A 144 5.82 0.80 11.19
C ARG A 144 6.63 1.18 12.42
N ASN A 145 6.96 2.46 12.58
CA ASN A 145 7.72 2.97 13.72
C ASN A 145 6.93 2.87 15.03
N ARG A 146 5.62 3.16 15.01
CA ARG A 146 4.74 2.95 16.18
C ARG A 146 4.67 1.47 16.57
N LEU A 147 4.52 0.58 15.60
CA LEU A 147 4.50 -0.86 15.85
C LEU A 147 5.86 -1.36 16.36
N ALA A 148 6.97 -0.84 15.84
CA ALA A 148 8.32 -1.19 16.33
C ALA A 148 8.55 -0.77 17.78
N SER A 149 8.17 0.45 18.16
CA SER A 149 8.25 0.92 19.55
C SER A 149 7.34 0.12 20.48
N LEU A 150 6.14 -0.23 20.03
CA LEU A 150 5.23 -1.10 20.76
C LEU A 150 5.81 -2.53 20.91
N GLY A 151 6.59 -2.99 19.90
CA GLY A 151 7.21 -4.31 19.88
C GLY A 151 8.25 -4.53 20.98
N GLU A 152 9.07 -3.54 21.25
CA GLU A 152 10.07 -3.62 22.32
C GLU A 152 9.38 -3.72 23.70
N MET A 153 8.34 -2.92 23.92
CA MET A 153 7.56 -2.98 25.16
C MET A 153 6.72 -4.27 25.25
N ALA A 154 6.13 -4.71 24.13
CA ALA A 154 5.31 -5.90 24.10
C ALA A 154 6.11 -7.18 24.39
N ALA A 155 7.39 -7.23 24.04
CA ALA A 155 8.24 -8.39 24.35
C ALA A 155 8.41 -8.59 25.87
N GLY A 156 8.56 -7.52 26.63
CA GLY A 156 8.62 -7.56 28.10
C GLY A 156 7.27 -8.01 28.69
N ILE A 157 6.19 -7.33 28.28
CA ILE A 157 4.82 -7.61 28.76
C ILE A 157 4.40 -9.07 28.46
N ALA A 158 4.75 -9.56 27.29
CA ALA A 158 4.38 -10.93 26.93
C ALA A 158 5.15 -11.97 27.74
N HIS A 159 6.41 -11.72 28.06
CA HIS A 159 7.15 -12.60 28.97
C HIS A 159 6.50 -12.62 30.36
N GLU A 160 6.08 -11.46 30.84
CA GLU A 160 5.36 -11.32 32.12
C GLU A 160 3.95 -11.91 32.08
N LEU A 161 3.27 -11.96 30.95
CA LEU A 161 1.96 -12.62 30.78
C LEU A 161 2.06 -14.13 30.60
N LYS A 162 3.09 -14.63 29.91
CA LYS A 162 3.32 -16.07 29.74
C LYS A 162 3.54 -16.79 31.07
N ASN A 163 4.24 -16.17 32.00
CA ASN A 163 4.57 -16.75 33.27
C ASN A 163 3.31 -17.07 34.12
N PRO A 164 2.37 -16.14 34.41
CA PRO A 164 1.16 -16.46 35.14
C PRO A 164 0.23 -17.44 34.38
N LEU A 165 0.15 -17.36 33.04
CA LEU A 165 -0.65 -18.28 32.26
C LEU A 165 -0.11 -19.72 32.34
N ALA A 166 1.20 -19.92 32.24
CA ALA A 166 1.84 -21.19 32.45
C ALA A 166 1.59 -21.72 33.92
N GLY A 167 1.65 -20.83 34.90
CA GLY A 167 1.32 -21.15 36.29
C GLY A 167 -0.12 -21.64 36.46
N ILE A 168 -1.09 -20.96 35.83
CA ILE A 168 -2.50 -21.37 35.84
C ILE A 168 -2.67 -22.76 35.19
N GLU A 169 -2.05 -22.99 34.04
CA GLU A 169 -2.09 -24.27 33.32
C GLU A 169 -1.55 -25.42 34.19
N VAL A 170 -0.41 -25.20 34.83
CA VAL A 170 0.22 -26.21 35.72
C VAL A 170 -0.65 -26.48 36.95
N MET A 171 -1.15 -25.42 37.63
CA MET A 171 -2.00 -25.58 38.81
C MET A 171 -3.31 -26.27 38.50
N ALA A 172 -3.97 -25.88 37.39
CA ALA A 172 -5.20 -26.53 36.95
C ALA A 172 -4.93 -27.99 36.55
N GLY A 173 -3.80 -28.30 35.93
CA GLY A 173 -3.38 -29.66 35.58
C GLY A 173 -3.10 -30.53 36.81
N LEU A 174 -2.49 -29.95 37.85
CA LEU A 174 -2.28 -30.66 39.14
C LEU A 174 -3.60 -30.92 39.82
N LEU A 175 -4.48 -29.92 39.92
CA LEU A 175 -5.80 -30.06 40.56
C LEU A 175 -6.64 -31.10 39.83
N ARG A 176 -6.59 -31.18 38.51
CA ARG A 176 -7.28 -32.16 37.68
C ARG A 176 -6.93 -33.60 38.06
N ARG A 177 -5.69 -33.85 38.49
CA ARG A 177 -5.27 -35.19 38.98
C ARG A 177 -5.83 -35.54 40.35
N HIS A 178 -6.10 -34.52 41.19
CA HIS A 178 -6.62 -34.72 42.55
C HIS A 178 -8.16 -34.88 42.61
N VAL A 179 -8.87 -34.43 41.58
CA VAL A 179 -10.32 -34.52 41.48
C VAL A 179 -10.78 -35.41 40.32
N SER A 180 -10.06 -36.51 40.10
CA SER A 180 -10.27 -37.43 38.99
C SER A 180 -11.64 -38.11 38.94
N ASP A 181 -12.29 -38.22 40.09
CA ASP A 181 -13.60 -38.85 40.31
C ASP A 181 -14.81 -37.88 40.15
N LYS A 182 -14.55 -36.58 39.95
CA LYS A 182 -15.60 -35.56 39.84
C LYS A 182 -15.70 -35.03 38.41
N VAL A 183 -16.64 -35.55 37.62
CA VAL A 183 -16.80 -35.24 36.19
C VAL A 183 -16.95 -33.72 35.93
N ASP A 184 -17.80 -33.05 36.73
CA ASP A 184 -18.01 -31.59 36.56
C ASP A 184 -16.73 -30.79 36.82
N ALA A 185 -15.96 -31.17 37.85
CA ALA A 185 -14.68 -30.53 38.14
C ALA A 185 -13.62 -30.79 37.05
N GLN A 186 -13.62 -31.97 36.43
CA GLN A 186 -12.75 -32.31 35.32
C GLN A 186 -13.05 -31.44 34.08
N SER A 187 -14.34 -31.20 33.78
CA SER A 187 -14.78 -30.34 32.68
C SER A 187 -14.32 -28.88 32.91
N ILE A 188 -14.61 -28.34 34.11
CA ILE A 188 -14.21 -26.96 34.46
C ILE A 188 -12.70 -26.77 34.36
N LEU A 189 -11.90 -27.73 34.84
CA LEU A 189 -10.46 -27.68 34.78
C LEU A 189 -9.90 -27.79 33.33
N ALA A 190 -10.58 -28.59 32.50
CA ALA A 190 -10.23 -28.66 31.06
C ALA A 190 -10.51 -27.32 30.38
N ASP A 191 -11.59 -26.66 30.72
CA ASP A 191 -11.93 -25.33 30.20
C ASP A 191 -10.90 -24.26 30.64
N ILE A 192 -10.53 -24.25 31.95
CA ILE A 192 -9.50 -23.35 32.47
C ILE A 192 -8.15 -23.54 31.74
N ILE A 193 -7.75 -24.79 31.52
CA ILE A 193 -6.51 -25.09 30.77
C ILE A 193 -6.61 -24.62 29.30
N SER A 194 -7.75 -24.82 28.68
CA SER A 194 -8.02 -24.39 27.32
C SER A 194 -7.95 -22.88 27.19
N GLU A 195 -8.55 -22.13 28.09
CA GLU A 195 -8.55 -20.67 28.13
C GLU A 195 -7.12 -20.11 28.37
N ALA A 196 -6.37 -20.72 29.29
CA ALA A 196 -4.99 -20.32 29.56
C ALA A 196 -4.09 -20.52 28.30
N LYS A 197 -4.27 -21.63 27.58
CA LYS A 197 -3.57 -21.91 26.32
C LYS A 197 -3.96 -20.92 25.24
N LEU A 198 -5.24 -20.59 25.11
CA LEU A 198 -5.74 -19.62 24.15
C LEU A 198 -5.13 -18.22 24.43
N ALA A 199 -5.19 -17.78 25.69
CA ALA A 199 -4.58 -16.52 26.08
C ALA A 199 -3.07 -16.46 25.79
N ASN A 200 -2.34 -17.56 26.04
CA ASN A 200 -0.92 -17.64 25.69
C ASN A 200 -0.67 -17.57 24.17
N ALA A 201 -1.52 -18.24 23.37
CA ALA A 201 -1.44 -18.16 21.89
C ALA A 201 -1.65 -16.73 21.38
N ILE A 202 -2.66 -16.02 21.94
CA ILE A 202 -2.92 -14.60 21.59
C ILE A 202 -1.70 -13.73 21.92
N VAL A 203 -1.08 -13.91 23.09
CA VAL A 203 0.10 -13.15 23.49
C VAL A 203 1.27 -13.41 22.53
N VAL A 204 1.48 -14.67 22.11
CA VAL A 204 2.54 -15.03 21.14
C VAL A 204 2.29 -14.39 19.77
N GLU A 205 1.07 -14.48 19.24
CA GLU A 205 0.71 -13.89 17.95
C GLU A 205 0.81 -12.35 17.98
N MET A 206 0.38 -11.72 19.09
CA MET A 206 0.51 -10.28 19.26
C MET A 206 1.97 -9.85 19.22
N LEU A 207 2.87 -10.58 19.88
CA LEU A 207 4.31 -10.33 19.82
C LEU A 207 4.86 -10.44 18.40
N GLU A 208 4.45 -11.48 17.70
CA GLU A 208 4.88 -11.73 16.33
C GLU A 208 4.39 -10.62 15.39
N PHE A 209 3.15 -10.16 15.60
CA PHE A 209 2.60 -9.04 14.84
C PHE A 209 3.37 -7.73 15.09
N VAL A 210 3.75 -7.44 16.33
CA VAL A 210 4.40 -6.16 16.69
C VAL A 210 5.90 -6.16 16.37
N ARG A 211 6.58 -7.31 16.47
CA ARG A 211 8.03 -7.45 16.25
C ARG A 211 8.43 -7.07 14.82
N PRO A 212 9.44 -6.19 14.61
CA PRO A 212 9.94 -5.89 13.26
C PRO A 212 10.35 -7.16 12.52
N ILE A 213 9.91 -7.31 11.27
CA ILE A 213 10.35 -8.42 10.43
C ILE A 213 11.76 -8.10 9.94
N ARG A 214 12.68 -9.01 10.21
CA ARG A 214 13.99 -9.08 9.56
C ARG A 214 13.96 -10.31 8.68
N LEU A 215 14.06 -10.10 7.37
CA LEU A 215 14.05 -11.20 6.41
C LEU A 215 15.43 -11.82 6.30
N GLU A 216 15.49 -13.14 6.27
CA GLU A 216 16.66 -13.94 5.91
C GLU A 216 16.45 -14.38 4.46
N ILE A 217 16.90 -13.53 3.51
CA ILE A 217 16.67 -13.75 2.08
C ILE A 217 17.67 -14.76 1.54
N GLU A 218 17.15 -15.89 1.03
CA GLU A 218 17.92 -16.95 0.39
C GLU A 218 17.22 -17.42 -0.89
N PRO A 219 17.96 -17.99 -1.88
CA PRO A 219 17.34 -18.63 -3.03
C PRO A 219 16.51 -19.85 -2.62
N MET A 220 15.22 -19.84 -2.91
CA MET A 220 14.29 -20.89 -2.53
C MET A 220 13.37 -21.34 -3.67
N ALA A 221 12.91 -22.59 -3.62
CA ALA A 221 11.88 -23.11 -4.50
C ALA A 221 10.50 -22.94 -3.85
N ILE A 222 9.58 -22.22 -4.50
CA ILE A 222 8.23 -22.01 -3.96
C ILE A 222 7.47 -23.31 -3.74
N THR A 223 7.74 -24.33 -4.53
CA THR A 223 7.12 -25.66 -4.43
C THR A 223 7.34 -26.28 -3.06
N ASP A 224 8.56 -26.21 -2.52
CA ASP A 224 8.91 -26.79 -1.23
C ASP A 224 8.19 -26.08 -0.09
N VAL A 225 8.12 -24.74 -0.16
CA VAL A 225 7.41 -23.91 0.81
C VAL A 225 5.92 -24.20 0.82
N LEU A 226 5.28 -24.35 -0.36
CA LEU A 226 3.86 -24.66 -0.45
C LEU A 226 3.54 -26.06 0.13
N HIS A 227 4.34 -27.06 -0.17
CA HIS A 227 4.16 -28.40 0.41
C HIS A 227 4.35 -28.42 1.93
N GLN A 228 5.36 -27.72 2.43
CA GLN A 228 5.58 -27.58 3.87
C GLN A 228 4.42 -26.84 4.54
N ALA A 229 3.91 -25.76 3.93
CA ALA A 229 2.79 -24.99 4.44
C ALA A 229 1.50 -25.83 4.54
N VAL A 230 1.22 -26.69 3.55
CA VAL A 230 0.09 -27.63 3.60
C VAL A 230 0.24 -28.56 4.79
N THR A 231 1.42 -29.19 4.95
CA THR A 231 1.69 -30.12 6.07
C THR A 231 1.51 -29.45 7.43
N LEU A 232 2.01 -28.20 7.57
CA LEU A 232 1.86 -27.45 8.81
C LEU A 232 0.41 -27.04 9.07
N ALA A 233 -0.33 -26.63 8.05
CA ALA A 233 -1.74 -26.26 8.18
C ALA A 233 -2.61 -27.48 8.59
N GLU A 234 -2.34 -28.66 8.02
CA GLU A 234 -2.99 -29.92 8.40
C GLU A 234 -2.70 -30.34 9.84
N SER A 235 -1.55 -29.97 10.38
CA SER A 235 -1.20 -30.24 11.79
C SER A 235 -1.91 -29.29 12.77
N LYS A 236 -2.22 -28.08 12.33
CA LYS A 236 -2.90 -27.05 13.15
C LYS A 236 -4.41 -27.18 13.15
N THR A 237 -4.97 -27.56 12.01
CA THR A 237 -6.43 -27.57 11.79
C THR A 237 -6.84 -28.94 11.23
N SER A 238 -7.89 -29.54 11.77
CA SER A 238 -8.37 -30.84 11.26
C SER A 238 -8.76 -30.72 9.79
N ARG A 239 -8.09 -31.49 8.92
CA ARG A 239 -8.39 -31.55 7.49
C ARG A 239 -9.81 -32.06 7.19
N GLY A 240 -10.34 -32.96 8.05
CA GLY A 240 -11.63 -33.60 7.78
C GLY A 240 -11.66 -34.29 6.41
N GLY A 241 -12.70 -34.02 5.61
CA GLY A 241 -12.87 -34.50 4.24
C GLY A 241 -12.45 -33.50 3.15
N VAL A 242 -11.67 -32.44 3.50
CA VAL A 242 -11.24 -31.43 2.54
C VAL A 242 -10.15 -31.97 1.61
N SER A 243 -10.33 -31.80 0.29
CA SER A 243 -9.30 -32.11 -0.69
C SER A 243 -8.37 -30.92 -0.89
N VAL A 244 -7.06 -31.16 -0.94
CA VAL A 244 -6.04 -30.14 -1.21
C VAL A 244 -5.30 -30.51 -2.47
N THR A 245 -5.25 -29.58 -3.43
CA THR A 245 -4.52 -29.74 -4.68
C THR A 245 -3.49 -28.65 -4.81
N VAL A 246 -2.23 -29.00 -5.02
CA VAL A 246 -1.13 -28.07 -5.27
C VAL A 246 -0.70 -28.24 -6.73
N THR A 247 -0.79 -27.17 -7.50
CA THR A 247 -0.42 -27.16 -8.93
C THR A 247 0.65 -26.11 -9.16
N VAL A 248 1.88 -26.58 -9.36
CA VAL A 248 3.04 -25.73 -9.65
C VAL A 248 3.65 -26.21 -10.97
N PRO A 249 3.82 -25.35 -11.98
CA PRO A 249 4.47 -25.73 -13.23
C PRO A 249 5.90 -26.19 -13.01
N GLU A 250 6.34 -27.21 -13.73
CA GLU A 250 7.73 -27.65 -13.74
C GLU A 250 8.63 -26.53 -14.31
N GLY A 251 9.79 -26.30 -13.67
CA GLY A 251 10.77 -25.34 -14.15
C GLY A 251 10.56 -23.90 -13.69
N LEU A 252 9.74 -23.63 -12.67
CA LEU A 252 9.72 -22.31 -12.04
C LEU A 252 11.13 -21.99 -11.49
N PRO A 253 11.63 -20.74 -11.73
CA PRO A 253 12.92 -20.34 -11.19
C PRO A 253 12.86 -20.23 -9.66
N SER A 254 14.01 -20.44 -9.01
CA SER A 254 14.17 -20.06 -7.60
C SER A 254 13.98 -18.56 -7.46
N ILE A 255 13.31 -18.15 -6.37
CA ILE A 255 13.13 -16.76 -5.99
C ILE A 255 13.97 -16.45 -4.76
N GLU A 256 14.40 -15.20 -4.61
CA GLU A 256 15.08 -14.73 -3.41
C GLU A 256 14.03 -14.26 -2.39
N ALA A 257 13.85 -15.04 -1.33
CA ALA A 257 12.87 -14.79 -0.30
C ALA A 257 13.23 -15.49 1.02
N ASP A 258 12.53 -15.14 2.09
CA ASP A 258 12.61 -15.85 3.37
C ASP A 258 11.59 -17.01 3.37
N ASP A 259 12.09 -18.24 3.23
CA ASP A 259 11.28 -19.45 3.12
C ASP A 259 10.43 -19.70 4.36
N HIS A 260 10.96 -19.47 5.55
CA HIS A 260 10.26 -19.62 6.82
C HIS A 260 9.07 -18.63 6.93
N ARG A 261 9.29 -17.38 6.52
CA ARG A 261 8.24 -16.37 6.53
C ARG A 261 7.17 -16.62 5.48
N LEU A 262 7.56 -17.00 4.27
CA LEU A 262 6.59 -17.37 3.25
C LEU A 262 5.83 -18.65 3.61
N CYS A 263 6.48 -19.64 4.21
CA CYS A 263 5.81 -20.83 4.75
C CYS A 263 4.74 -20.43 5.81
N GLN A 264 5.04 -19.46 6.66
CA GLN A 264 4.08 -18.92 7.62
C GLN A 264 2.88 -18.24 6.92
N VAL A 265 3.13 -17.45 5.85
CA VAL A 265 2.07 -16.83 5.03
C VAL A 265 1.11 -17.89 4.52
N PHE A 266 1.62 -18.88 3.81
CA PHE A 266 0.78 -19.91 3.19
C PHE A 266 0.13 -20.83 4.22
N THR A 267 0.81 -21.16 5.33
CA THR A 267 0.19 -21.90 6.44
C THR A 267 -1.03 -21.18 7.00
N ASN A 268 -0.95 -19.86 7.21
CA ASN A 268 -2.06 -19.08 7.72
C ASN A 268 -3.23 -19.00 6.72
N LEU A 269 -2.94 -18.84 5.42
CA LEU A 269 -3.98 -18.80 4.39
C LEU A 269 -4.68 -20.16 4.26
N ILE A 270 -3.91 -21.26 4.24
CA ILE A 270 -4.46 -22.62 4.13
C ILE A 270 -5.22 -23.01 5.38
N ALA A 271 -4.76 -22.67 6.59
CA ALA A 271 -5.46 -22.92 7.82
C ALA A 271 -6.82 -22.16 7.86
N ASN A 272 -6.85 -20.91 7.38
CA ASN A 272 -8.08 -20.14 7.24
C ASN A 272 -9.06 -20.80 6.27
N ALA A 273 -8.58 -21.38 5.18
CA ALA A 273 -9.41 -22.12 4.22
C ALA A 273 -9.97 -23.42 4.84
N PHE A 274 -9.16 -24.18 5.59
CA PHE A 274 -9.65 -25.36 6.31
C PHE A 274 -10.76 -25.01 7.31
N GLU A 275 -10.59 -23.93 8.07
CA GLU A 275 -11.60 -23.47 9.03
C GLU A 275 -12.89 -23.01 8.35
N ALA A 276 -12.79 -22.33 7.19
CA ALA A 276 -13.96 -21.89 6.43
C ALA A 276 -14.75 -23.04 5.81
N LEU A 277 -14.09 -24.16 5.50
CA LEU A 277 -14.71 -25.34 4.88
C LEU A 277 -15.36 -26.30 5.86
N ASP A 278 -15.08 -26.16 7.16
CA ASP A 278 -15.64 -27.01 8.23
C ASP A 278 -15.62 -28.52 7.88
N GLY A 279 -14.50 -28.99 7.36
CA GLY A 279 -14.23 -30.39 7.02
C GLY A 279 -14.85 -30.91 5.71
N LYS A 280 -15.43 -30.04 4.86
CA LYS A 280 -15.98 -30.41 3.54
C LYS A 280 -15.65 -29.37 2.49
N GLY A 281 -15.05 -29.80 1.38
CA GLY A 281 -14.75 -28.90 0.28
C GLY A 281 -13.39 -29.17 -0.37
N ALA A 282 -12.87 -28.17 -1.07
CA ALA A 282 -11.61 -28.25 -1.79
C ALA A 282 -10.81 -26.95 -1.64
N ILE A 283 -9.49 -27.11 -1.49
CA ILE A 283 -8.51 -26.04 -1.53
C ILE A 283 -7.63 -26.26 -2.75
N SER A 284 -7.49 -25.24 -3.58
CA SER A 284 -6.60 -25.23 -4.74
C SER A 284 -5.48 -24.21 -4.51
N ILE A 285 -4.24 -24.65 -4.61
CA ILE A 285 -3.05 -23.82 -4.49
C ILE A 285 -2.34 -23.85 -5.84
N THR A 286 -2.19 -22.68 -6.48
CA THR A 286 -1.54 -22.58 -7.79
C THR A 286 -0.45 -21.52 -7.76
N ALA A 287 0.70 -21.81 -8.37
CA ALA A 287 1.78 -20.87 -8.53
C ALA A 287 2.07 -20.66 -10.02
N VAL A 288 2.20 -19.43 -10.47
CA VAL A 288 2.52 -19.08 -11.85
C VAL A 288 3.48 -17.92 -11.93
N LEU A 289 4.40 -17.97 -12.90
CA LEU A 289 5.24 -16.83 -13.25
C LEU A 289 4.47 -15.92 -14.21
N SER A 290 4.48 -14.63 -13.93
CA SER A 290 3.86 -13.59 -14.78
C SER A 290 4.82 -12.42 -14.92
N ALA A 291 4.47 -11.48 -15.77
CA ALA A 291 5.19 -10.23 -15.93
C ALA A 291 4.29 -9.08 -15.45
N MET A 292 4.81 -8.22 -14.61
CA MET A 292 4.12 -6.98 -14.24
C MET A 292 4.36 -5.96 -15.33
N GLU A 293 3.29 -5.45 -15.95
CA GLU A 293 3.40 -4.33 -16.86
C GLU A 293 3.94 -3.09 -16.11
N PRO A 294 4.86 -2.34 -16.74
CA PRO A 294 5.36 -1.10 -16.13
C PRO A 294 4.20 -0.15 -15.82
N ASP A 295 4.23 0.47 -14.66
CA ASP A 295 3.26 1.49 -14.28
C ASP A 295 3.25 2.62 -15.33
N PRO A 296 2.12 2.90 -15.99
CA PRO A 296 2.02 3.95 -17.00
C PRO A 296 2.40 5.34 -16.47
N ALA A 297 2.46 5.54 -15.16
CA ALA A 297 2.97 6.76 -14.53
C ALA A 297 4.49 6.97 -14.71
N PHE A 298 5.25 5.93 -15.09
CA PHE A 298 6.69 5.97 -15.37
C PHE A 298 7.05 5.75 -16.85
N ALA A 299 6.12 5.95 -17.76
CA ALA A 299 6.25 5.72 -19.20
C ALA A 299 7.34 6.56 -19.94
N GLY A 300 8.39 6.99 -19.25
CA GLY A 300 9.52 7.74 -19.82
C GLY A 300 10.80 6.95 -20.08
N THR A 301 10.91 5.73 -19.59
CA THR A 301 12.03 4.81 -19.85
C THR A 301 11.47 3.44 -20.19
N PRO A 302 11.94 2.77 -21.27
CA PRO A 302 11.59 1.38 -21.52
C PRO A 302 12.13 0.55 -20.34
N GLN A 303 11.25 0.20 -19.40
CA GLN A 303 11.58 -0.81 -18.39
C GLN A 303 11.06 -2.14 -18.91
N ASP A 304 11.94 -3.12 -18.99
CA ASP A 304 11.53 -4.50 -19.24
C ASP A 304 10.51 -4.93 -18.18
N PRO A 305 9.48 -5.68 -18.56
CA PRO A 305 8.47 -6.15 -17.62
C PRO A 305 9.16 -6.94 -16.49
N THR A 306 8.93 -6.51 -15.24
CA THR A 306 9.53 -7.18 -14.09
C THR A 306 8.84 -8.53 -13.85
N PRO A 307 9.58 -9.65 -13.84
CA PRO A 307 8.99 -10.95 -13.56
C PRO A 307 8.44 -10.99 -12.13
N ILE A 308 7.23 -11.50 -11.99
CA ILE A 308 6.54 -11.68 -10.71
C ILE A 308 6.08 -13.12 -10.56
N LEU A 309 6.16 -13.64 -9.34
CA LEU A 309 5.55 -14.90 -8.95
C LEU A 309 4.17 -14.61 -8.34
N MET A 310 3.13 -15.22 -8.89
CA MET A 310 1.78 -15.18 -8.33
C MET A 310 1.45 -16.55 -7.73
N VAL A 311 1.01 -16.54 -6.47
CA VAL A 311 0.52 -17.73 -5.77
C VAL A 311 -0.92 -17.47 -5.34
N ASP A 312 -1.83 -18.31 -5.84
CA ASP A 312 -3.25 -18.29 -5.45
C ASP A 312 -3.53 -19.42 -4.46
N VAL A 313 -4.16 -19.09 -3.34
CA VAL A 313 -4.78 -20.04 -2.42
C VAL A 313 -6.28 -19.82 -2.51
N ALA A 314 -7.00 -20.79 -3.06
CA ALA A 314 -8.44 -20.69 -3.29
C ALA A 314 -9.18 -21.83 -2.60
N ASP A 315 -10.28 -21.51 -1.92
CA ASP A 315 -11.22 -22.45 -1.34
C ASP A 315 -12.61 -22.28 -1.98
N ASN A 316 -13.43 -23.31 -1.90
CA ASN A 316 -14.83 -23.30 -2.33
C ASN A 316 -15.81 -23.17 -1.15
N GLY A 317 -15.39 -22.46 -0.11
CA GLY A 317 -16.18 -22.18 1.09
C GLY A 317 -17.25 -21.10 0.90
N PRO A 318 -17.82 -20.60 2.01
CA PRO A 318 -18.91 -19.62 1.98
C PRO A 318 -18.52 -18.23 1.48
N GLY A 319 -17.23 -17.99 1.28
CA GLY A 319 -16.70 -16.68 0.89
C GLY A 319 -16.66 -15.66 2.03
N VAL A 320 -16.15 -14.48 1.69
CA VAL A 320 -16.09 -13.30 2.58
C VAL A 320 -17.07 -12.26 2.06
N PRO A 321 -17.96 -11.70 2.89
CA PRO A 321 -18.85 -10.61 2.50
C PRO A 321 -18.07 -9.40 2.00
N ALA A 322 -18.53 -8.76 0.90
CA ALA A 322 -17.84 -7.64 0.26
C ALA A 322 -17.56 -6.46 1.21
N GLU A 323 -18.45 -6.25 2.19
CA GLU A 323 -18.33 -5.18 3.18
C GLU A 323 -17.13 -5.38 4.14
N LEU A 324 -16.59 -6.59 4.20
CA LEU A 324 -15.46 -6.94 5.07
C LEU A 324 -14.13 -6.98 4.35
N ASN A 325 -14.10 -6.92 3.02
CA ASN A 325 -12.89 -7.08 2.21
C ASN A 325 -11.75 -6.14 2.62
N ASP A 326 -12.06 -4.89 2.94
CA ASP A 326 -11.07 -3.92 3.35
C ASP A 326 -10.57 -4.12 4.80
N ARG A 327 -11.40 -4.79 5.62
CA ARG A 327 -11.16 -4.93 7.06
C ARG A 327 -10.52 -6.24 7.47
N ILE A 328 -10.55 -7.28 6.63
CA ILE A 328 -10.03 -8.61 7.02
C ILE A 328 -8.53 -8.62 7.32
N PHE A 329 -7.79 -7.63 6.82
CA PHE A 329 -6.36 -7.46 7.12
C PHE A 329 -6.10 -6.55 8.31
N ASP A 330 -7.15 -5.93 8.90
CA ASP A 330 -7.00 -5.10 10.08
C ASP A 330 -6.62 -5.97 11.29
N PRO A 331 -5.65 -5.55 12.09
CA PRO A 331 -5.28 -6.28 13.30
C PRO A 331 -6.47 -6.45 14.25
N PHE A 332 -6.59 -7.62 14.86
CA PHE A 332 -7.66 -8.01 15.78
C PHE A 332 -9.06 -8.12 15.16
N PHE A 333 -9.19 -7.91 13.85
CA PHE A 333 -10.45 -8.13 13.17
C PHE A 333 -10.68 -9.63 12.94
N THR A 334 -11.78 -10.15 13.44
CA THR A 334 -12.19 -11.56 13.26
C THR A 334 -13.69 -11.72 13.30
N THR A 335 -14.20 -12.61 12.49
CA THR A 335 -15.60 -13.09 12.54
C THR A 335 -15.74 -14.42 13.30
N LYS A 336 -14.61 -15.00 13.73
CA LYS A 336 -14.54 -16.31 14.40
C LYS A 336 -14.59 -16.13 15.92
N THR A 337 -15.34 -16.99 16.61
CA THR A 337 -15.48 -16.95 18.08
C THR A 337 -14.17 -17.22 18.84
N LYS A 338 -13.24 -17.96 18.27
CA LYS A 338 -11.93 -18.29 18.85
C LYS A 338 -10.75 -17.73 18.04
N GLY A 339 -11.01 -16.87 17.07
CA GLY A 339 -9.97 -16.27 16.25
C GLY A 339 -9.32 -15.07 16.93
N THR A 340 -8.01 -14.93 16.81
CA THR A 340 -7.26 -13.78 17.34
C THR A 340 -7.36 -12.54 16.45
N GLY A 341 -7.71 -12.71 15.16
CA GLY A 341 -7.75 -11.64 14.17
C GLY A 341 -6.36 -11.11 13.77
N LEU A 342 -5.28 -11.80 14.14
CA LEU A 342 -3.92 -11.39 13.81
C LEU A 342 -3.33 -12.11 12.60
N GLY A 343 -3.84 -13.30 12.26
CA GLY A 343 -3.27 -14.16 11.22
C GLY A 343 -3.15 -13.48 9.85
N LEU A 344 -4.22 -12.82 9.34
CA LEU A 344 -4.18 -12.11 8.07
C LEU A 344 -3.37 -10.81 8.14
N GLY A 345 -3.35 -10.14 9.29
CA GLY A 345 -2.48 -8.99 9.54
C GLY A 345 -0.98 -9.38 9.46
N ILE A 346 -0.60 -10.55 10.01
CA ILE A 346 0.75 -11.11 9.91
C ILE A 346 1.08 -11.47 8.46
N VAL A 347 0.14 -12.08 7.73
CA VAL A 347 0.30 -12.40 6.30
C VAL A 347 0.62 -11.14 5.51
N ARG A 348 -0.19 -10.09 5.62
CA ARG A 348 0.04 -8.82 4.93
C ARG A 348 1.39 -8.22 5.26
N LYS A 349 1.76 -8.21 6.55
CA LYS A 349 3.03 -7.68 7.03
C LYS A 349 4.25 -8.43 6.45
N ILE A 350 4.18 -9.76 6.34
CA ILE A 350 5.26 -10.57 5.75
C ILE A 350 5.34 -10.33 4.25
N VAL A 351 4.21 -10.30 3.54
CA VAL A 351 4.16 -10.05 2.10
C VAL A 351 4.68 -8.65 1.77
N ASP A 352 4.26 -7.62 2.53
CA ASP A 352 4.77 -6.25 2.38
C ASP A 352 6.29 -6.15 2.65
N ALA A 353 6.82 -6.95 3.59
CA ALA A 353 8.26 -7.00 3.86
C ALA A 353 9.07 -7.61 2.71
N HIS A 354 8.46 -8.46 1.88
CA HIS A 354 9.03 -9.01 0.65
C HIS A 354 8.78 -8.14 -0.59
N ASP A 355 8.36 -6.87 -0.40
CA ASP A 355 7.95 -5.99 -1.50
C ASP A 355 6.84 -6.57 -2.39
N GLY A 356 6.07 -7.51 -1.82
CA GLY A 356 4.96 -8.20 -2.46
C GLY A 356 3.62 -7.50 -2.26
N ARG A 357 2.57 -8.14 -2.77
CA ARG A 357 1.18 -7.70 -2.61
C ARG A 357 0.28 -8.90 -2.34
N ILE A 358 -0.73 -8.70 -1.49
CA ILE A 358 -1.81 -9.67 -1.29
C ILE A 358 -3.15 -9.06 -1.67
N ASP A 359 -3.89 -9.77 -2.51
CA ASP A 359 -5.23 -9.39 -2.97
C ASP A 359 -6.25 -10.46 -2.58
N LEU A 360 -7.47 -10.02 -2.26
CA LEU A 360 -8.62 -10.89 -1.99
C LEU A 360 -9.62 -10.80 -3.14
N SER A 361 -10.10 -11.96 -3.59
CA SER A 361 -11.26 -12.09 -4.48
C SER A 361 -12.19 -13.13 -3.87
N SER A 362 -13.37 -12.73 -3.45
CA SER A 362 -14.30 -13.62 -2.77
C SER A 362 -15.74 -13.29 -3.09
N ASN A 363 -16.56 -14.35 -3.23
CA ASN A 363 -18.01 -14.25 -3.28
C ASN A 363 -18.63 -15.54 -2.72
N SER A 364 -19.93 -15.50 -2.43
CA SER A 364 -20.66 -16.64 -1.86
C SER A 364 -20.84 -17.84 -2.80
N GLU A 365 -20.61 -17.67 -4.11
CA GLU A 365 -20.80 -18.72 -5.11
C GLU A 365 -19.50 -19.46 -5.44
N THR A 366 -18.37 -18.73 -5.42
CA THR A 366 -17.07 -19.27 -5.87
C THR A 366 -16.09 -19.50 -4.71
N GLY A 367 -16.46 -19.10 -3.48
CA GLY A 367 -15.59 -19.18 -2.30
C GLY A 367 -14.59 -18.03 -2.19
N THR A 368 -13.44 -18.29 -1.57
CA THR A 368 -12.41 -17.29 -1.31
C THR A 368 -11.13 -17.60 -2.06
N ARG A 369 -10.52 -16.58 -2.66
CA ARG A 369 -9.18 -16.66 -3.26
C ARG A 369 -8.31 -15.54 -2.71
N PHE A 370 -7.20 -15.92 -2.10
CA PHE A 370 -6.10 -15.02 -1.79
C PHE A 370 -5.01 -15.14 -2.84
N ARG A 371 -4.62 -14.02 -3.43
CA ARG A 371 -3.51 -13.94 -4.38
C ARG A 371 -2.34 -13.22 -3.75
N VAL A 372 -1.22 -13.91 -3.61
CA VAL A 372 0.06 -13.36 -3.19
C VAL A 372 0.93 -13.14 -4.41
N THR A 373 1.39 -11.91 -4.62
CA THR A 373 2.29 -11.52 -5.70
C THR A 373 3.63 -11.14 -5.11
N LEU A 374 4.71 -11.77 -5.59
CA LEU A 374 6.08 -11.55 -5.11
C LEU A 374 6.97 -11.13 -6.28
N PRO A 375 7.87 -10.14 -6.12
CA PRO A 375 8.85 -9.83 -7.14
C PRO A 375 9.84 -11.01 -7.29
N VAL A 376 10.15 -11.36 -8.54
CA VAL A 376 11.23 -12.30 -8.83
C VAL A 376 12.47 -11.46 -9.10
N SER A 377 13.31 -11.24 -8.07
CA SER A 377 14.62 -10.64 -8.28
C SER A 377 15.52 -11.70 -8.91
N SER A 378 15.87 -11.51 -10.18
CA SER A 378 16.94 -12.31 -10.78
C SER A 378 18.26 -11.74 -10.26
N ALA A 379 18.98 -12.49 -9.43
CA ALA A 379 20.35 -12.20 -9.00
C ALA A 379 21.34 -11.99 -10.19
N THR A 380 20.89 -12.24 -11.41
CA THR A 380 21.64 -12.07 -12.65
C THR A 380 21.68 -10.62 -13.14
N ALA A 381 20.87 -9.71 -12.61
CA ALA A 381 20.80 -8.31 -13.08
C ALA A 381 21.83 -7.38 -12.41
N LEU A 382 22.50 -7.79 -11.34
CA LEU A 382 23.48 -6.96 -10.62
C LEU A 382 24.95 -7.19 -11.04
N PHE A 383 25.22 -8.11 -11.98
CA PHE A 383 26.56 -8.42 -12.48
C PHE A 383 26.65 -8.42 -14.02
N LYS A 384 25.98 -7.48 -14.68
CA LYS A 384 26.26 -7.12 -16.08
C LYS A 384 26.59 -5.65 -16.22
#